data_67b0e70ab9e63dec27204d0f54be157e
#
_entry.id   67b0e70ab9e63dec27204d0f54be157e
#
_cell.length_a   1.000
_cell.length_b   1.000
_cell.length_c   1.000
_cell.angle_alpha   90.00
_cell.angle_beta   90.00
_cell.angle_gamma   90.00
#
_symmetry.space_group_name_H-M   'P 1'
#
loop_
_entity.id
_entity.type
_entity.pdbx_description
1 polymer ?
#
loop_
_entity_poly.entity_id
_entity_poly.type
_entity_poly.pdbx_seq_one_letter_code
_entity_poly.pdbx_strand_id
1 'polypeptide(L)'
;MTTFSWRYEGRAPMFVRTFVRQRGISRTLLKSIKFNGGDIRVNDEPVRVTRKLTQGDELVVKLPPEPGNDRIVPSFEPLAILFESEHFLVVNKPAGIASVPSHLYPDDTLVNRVKGYLVTTHAANQTTHIVTRLDRETSGVVIFAKHHFAHTVLDTQLKQHRLKKNVYCIG
;
A
#
# COMPACT_ATOMS: atom_id res chain seq x y z
N MET A 1 -6.92 11.37 2.13
CA MET A 1 -7.00 10.62 0.85
C MET A 1 -5.69 10.79 0.09
N THR A 2 -5.08 9.71 -0.35
CA THR A 2 -3.75 9.73 -1.00
C THR A 2 -3.89 10.15 -2.47
N THR A 3 -3.08 11.13 -2.88
CA THR A 3 -3.08 11.70 -4.23
C THR A 3 -1.69 11.58 -4.84
N PHE A 4 -1.62 11.23 -6.10
CA PHE A 4 -0.39 11.17 -6.87
C PHE A 4 -0.47 12.11 -8.06
N SER A 5 0.62 12.83 -8.34
CA SER A 5 0.74 13.66 -9.52
C SER A 5 1.95 13.25 -10.36
N TRP A 6 1.80 13.35 -11.67
CA TRP A 6 2.88 13.11 -12.62
C TRP A 6 2.78 14.08 -13.78
N ARG A 7 3.90 14.64 -14.19
CA ARG A 7 4.01 15.37 -15.43
C ARG A 7 4.31 14.43 -16.58
N TYR A 8 3.57 14.54 -17.66
CA TYR A 8 3.81 13.74 -18.86
C TYR A 8 4.90 14.38 -19.72
N GLU A 9 6.01 13.68 -19.90
CA GLU A 9 7.17 14.17 -20.66
C GLU A 9 7.36 13.45 -22.00
N GLY A 10 6.43 12.56 -22.35
CA GLY A 10 6.50 11.80 -23.60
C GLY A 10 6.28 12.68 -24.83
N ARG A 11 7.08 12.45 -25.89
CA ARG A 11 6.94 13.19 -27.16
C ARG A 11 5.68 12.79 -27.94
N ALA A 12 5.23 11.55 -27.82
CA ALA A 12 4.04 11.04 -28.51
C ALA A 12 2.85 11.00 -27.57
N PRO A 13 1.62 11.34 -28.01
CA PRO A 13 0.42 11.28 -27.19
C PRO A 13 0.17 9.87 -26.64
N MET A 14 -0.14 9.73 -25.35
CA MET A 14 -0.38 8.47 -24.67
C MET A 14 -1.70 8.48 -23.91
N PHE A 15 -2.49 7.40 -23.99
CA PHE A 15 -3.71 7.29 -23.19
C PHE A 15 -3.42 7.30 -21.69
N VAL A 16 -4.23 8.00 -20.90
CA VAL A 16 -4.16 8.02 -19.43
C VAL A 16 -4.09 6.58 -18.88
N ARG A 17 -4.96 5.67 -19.36
CA ARG A 17 -4.96 4.25 -18.93
C ARG A 17 -3.61 3.55 -19.13
N THR A 18 -2.90 3.87 -20.21
CA THR A 18 -1.59 3.29 -20.52
C THR A 18 -0.53 3.85 -19.59
N PHE A 19 -0.51 5.17 -19.44
CA PHE A 19 0.44 5.87 -18.59
C PHE A 19 0.35 5.44 -17.12
N VAL A 20 -0.86 5.43 -16.53
CA VAL A 20 -1.03 5.03 -15.11
C VAL A 20 -0.66 3.57 -14.88
N ARG A 21 -0.86 2.69 -15.87
CA ARG A 21 -0.43 1.29 -15.78
C ARG A 21 1.10 1.16 -15.77
N GLN A 22 1.80 1.95 -16.56
CA GLN A 22 3.27 2.00 -16.54
C GLN A 22 3.80 2.51 -15.18
N ARG A 23 3.00 3.31 -14.45
CA ARG A 23 3.29 3.79 -13.10
C ARG A 23 2.88 2.83 -11.98
N GLY A 24 2.41 1.62 -12.32
CA GLY A 24 2.08 0.57 -11.36
C GLY A 24 0.61 0.54 -10.92
N ILE A 25 -0.27 1.38 -11.47
CA ILE A 25 -1.71 1.31 -11.20
C ILE A 25 -2.30 0.12 -11.97
N SER A 26 -2.68 -0.92 -11.23
CA SER A 26 -3.27 -2.14 -11.80
C SER A 26 -4.65 -1.87 -12.43
N ARG A 27 -5.13 -2.80 -13.27
CA ARG A 27 -6.49 -2.70 -13.86
C ARG A 27 -7.56 -2.67 -12.78
N THR A 28 -7.41 -3.46 -11.73
CA THR A 28 -8.35 -3.53 -10.60
C THR A 28 -8.37 -2.21 -9.84
N LEU A 29 -7.20 -1.65 -9.51
CA LEU A 29 -7.10 -0.36 -8.84
C LEU A 29 -7.68 0.76 -9.71
N LEU A 30 -7.40 0.77 -11.02
CA LEU A 30 -7.96 1.76 -11.95
C LEU A 30 -9.50 1.68 -12.02
N LYS A 31 -10.06 0.47 -11.96
CA LYS A 31 -11.52 0.27 -11.84
C LYS A 31 -12.03 0.84 -10.52
N SER A 32 -11.35 0.57 -9.41
CA SER A 32 -11.72 1.12 -8.09
C SER A 32 -11.66 2.65 -8.07
N ILE A 33 -10.60 3.26 -8.63
CA ILE A 33 -10.50 4.73 -8.75
C ILE A 33 -11.71 5.31 -9.47
N LYS A 34 -12.18 4.67 -10.55
CA LYS A 34 -13.30 5.17 -11.37
C LYS A 34 -14.66 5.07 -10.70
N PHE A 35 -14.88 4.09 -9.82
CA PHE A 35 -16.23 3.73 -9.36
C PHE A 35 -16.41 3.82 -7.84
N ASN A 36 -15.33 3.94 -7.06
CA ASN A 36 -15.37 3.89 -5.60
C ASN A 36 -14.88 5.19 -4.94
N GLY A 37 -15.08 6.34 -5.59
CA GLY A 37 -14.78 7.65 -5.00
C GLY A 37 -13.33 8.13 -5.19
N GLY A 38 -12.58 7.54 -6.11
CA GLY A 38 -11.33 8.11 -6.62
C GLY A 38 -11.59 9.18 -7.70
N ASP A 39 -10.51 9.84 -8.17
CA ASP A 39 -10.60 10.86 -9.21
C ASP A 39 -9.36 10.82 -10.13
N ILE A 40 -9.54 11.21 -11.38
CA ILE A 40 -8.47 11.33 -12.37
C ILE A 40 -8.63 12.67 -13.08
N ARG A 41 -7.60 13.52 -12.97
CA ARG A 41 -7.58 14.85 -13.59
C ARG A 41 -6.36 15.02 -14.46
N VAL A 42 -6.53 15.81 -15.50
CA VAL A 42 -5.42 16.31 -16.34
C VAL A 42 -5.56 17.82 -16.37
N ASN A 43 -4.51 18.54 -15.93
CA ASN A 43 -4.50 20.02 -15.82
C ASN A 43 -5.73 20.52 -15.04
N ASP A 44 -5.99 19.91 -13.87
CA ASP A 44 -7.13 20.17 -12.98
C ASP A 44 -8.53 19.82 -13.53
N GLU A 45 -8.65 19.38 -14.77
CA GLU A 45 -9.92 18.96 -15.36
C GLU A 45 -10.16 17.45 -15.18
N PRO A 46 -11.34 17.01 -14.71
CA PRO A 46 -11.67 15.60 -14.60
C PRO A 46 -11.75 14.95 -16.00
N VAL A 47 -11.07 13.82 -16.16
CA VAL A 47 -10.96 13.16 -17.46
C VAL A 47 -11.29 11.67 -17.40
N ARG A 48 -11.68 11.13 -18.56
CA ARG A 48 -11.79 9.68 -18.76
C ARG A 48 -10.40 9.07 -19.04
N VAL A 49 -10.22 7.80 -18.69
CA VAL A 49 -8.97 7.06 -18.92
C VAL A 49 -8.60 6.90 -20.40
N THR A 50 -9.50 7.22 -21.32
CA THR A 50 -9.31 7.27 -22.78
C THR A 50 -8.78 8.62 -23.27
N ARG A 51 -8.66 9.63 -22.39
CA ARG A 51 -7.97 10.90 -22.72
C ARG A 51 -6.52 10.61 -23.08
N LYS A 52 -6.01 11.25 -24.12
CA LYS A 52 -4.59 11.24 -24.46
C LYS A 52 -3.89 12.37 -23.73
N LEU A 53 -2.79 12.03 -23.07
CA LEU A 53 -1.83 12.99 -22.51
C LEU A 53 -0.92 13.51 -23.63
N THR A 54 -0.60 14.77 -23.58
CA THR A 54 0.38 15.44 -24.41
C THR A 54 1.53 15.95 -23.55
N GLN A 55 2.68 16.23 -24.15
CA GLN A 55 3.84 16.70 -23.41
C GLN A 55 3.50 17.96 -22.59
N GLY A 56 3.88 17.92 -21.32
CA GLY A 56 3.61 18.99 -20.36
C GLY A 56 2.33 18.80 -19.54
N ASP A 57 1.43 17.91 -19.94
CA ASP A 57 0.21 17.63 -19.16
C ASP A 57 0.54 17.15 -17.75
N GLU A 58 -0.16 17.70 -16.75
CA GLU A 58 -0.12 17.24 -15.36
C GLU A 58 -1.28 16.29 -15.11
N LEU A 59 -0.96 15.03 -14.81
CA LEU A 59 -1.94 14.02 -14.44
C LEU A 59 -1.98 13.88 -12.92
N VAL A 60 -3.15 14.08 -12.35
CA VAL A 60 -3.44 13.87 -10.93
C VAL A 60 -4.38 12.67 -10.77
N VAL A 61 -4.01 11.74 -9.90
CA VAL A 61 -4.82 10.57 -9.56
C VAL A 61 -5.04 10.53 -8.05
N LYS A 62 -6.30 10.59 -7.63
CA LYS A 62 -6.73 10.47 -6.25
C LYS A 62 -7.22 9.04 -6.01
N LEU A 63 -6.62 8.36 -5.02
CA LEU A 63 -7.05 7.01 -4.66
C LEU A 63 -8.40 7.04 -3.95
N PRO A 64 -9.26 6.03 -4.18
CA PRO A 64 -10.50 5.88 -3.44
C PRO A 64 -10.22 5.56 -1.97
N PRO A 65 -11.18 5.82 -1.07
CA PRO A 65 -11.13 5.29 0.28
C PRO A 65 -11.14 3.76 0.21
N GLU A 66 -10.37 3.13 1.09
CA GLU A 66 -10.36 1.68 1.19
C GLU A 66 -11.36 1.24 2.26
N PRO A 67 -12.26 0.31 1.94
CA PRO A 67 -13.12 -0.27 2.97
C PRO A 67 -12.22 -1.00 3.99
N GLY A 68 -12.43 -0.75 5.26
CA GLY A 68 -11.74 -1.45 6.34
C GLY A 68 -11.97 -2.96 6.24
N ASN A 69 -11.06 -3.74 6.80
CA ASN A 69 -11.28 -5.16 7.01
C ASN A 69 -11.76 -5.39 8.45
N ASP A 70 -13.07 -5.52 8.64
CA ASP A 70 -13.70 -5.68 9.95
C ASP A 70 -13.37 -7.05 10.61
N ARG A 71 -12.84 -8.00 9.82
CA ARG A 71 -12.39 -9.30 10.35
C ARG A 71 -11.07 -9.20 11.13
N ILE A 72 -10.33 -8.12 10.95
CA ILE A 72 -9.10 -7.88 11.69
C ILE A 72 -9.43 -7.00 12.88
N VAL A 73 -9.43 -7.60 14.07
CA VAL A 73 -9.64 -6.90 15.33
C VAL A 73 -8.38 -6.08 15.67
N PRO A 74 -8.49 -4.79 16.04
CA PRO A 74 -7.32 -4.01 16.44
C PRO A 74 -6.77 -4.53 17.77
N SER A 75 -5.45 -4.70 17.87
CA SER A 75 -4.71 -4.91 19.12
C SER A 75 -3.95 -3.63 19.45
N PHE A 76 -4.00 -3.21 20.72
CA PHE A 76 -3.33 -2.01 21.21
C PHE A 76 -2.03 -2.34 21.96
N GLU A 77 -1.55 -3.57 21.82
CA GLU A 77 -0.26 -4.00 22.32
C GLU A 77 0.89 -3.22 21.64
N PRO A 78 2.04 -3.05 22.32
CA PRO A 78 3.17 -2.27 21.80
C PRO A 78 3.60 -2.69 20.40
N LEU A 79 3.84 -1.71 19.54
CA LEU A 79 4.35 -1.88 18.18
C LEU A 79 5.67 -1.12 18.02
N ALA A 80 6.76 -1.85 17.77
CA ALA A 80 8.08 -1.26 17.54
C ALA A 80 8.19 -0.75 16.10
N ILE A 81 7.94 0.54 15.89
CA ILE A 81 8.04 1.20 14.58
C ILE A 81 9.49 1.61 14.35
N LEU A 82 10.07 1.17 13.23
CA LEU A 82 11.43 1.51 12.81
C LEU A 82 11.44 2.70 11.84
N PHE A 83 10.42 2.78 10.99
CA PHE A 83 10.28 3.87 10.02
C PHE A 83 8.82 3.99 9.58
N GLU A 84 8.39 5.22 9.31
CA GLU A 84 7.08 5.51 8.78
C GLU A 84 7.14 6.62 7.72
N SER A 85 6.41 6.44 6.64
CA SER A 85 6.19 7.44 5.60
C SER A 85 4.69 7.57 5.30
N GLU A 86 4.32 8.41 4.35
CA GLU A 86 2.95 8.49 3.84
C GLU A 86 2.49 7.17 3.21
N HIS A 87 3.41 6.36 2.67
CA HIS A 87 3.08 5.22 1.82
C HIS A 87 3.30 3.86 2.49
N PHE A 88 4.21 3.77 3.46
CA PHE A 88 4.51 2.50 4.14
C PHE A 88 5.01 2.70 5.57
N LEU A 89 4.89 1.62 6.33
CA LEU A 89 5.31 1.48 7.71
C LEU A 89 6.27 0.30 7.82
N VAL A 90 7.39 0.48 8.50
CA VAL A 90 8.38 -0.55 8.78
C VAL A 90 8.39 -0.80 10.27
N VAL A 91 8.20 -2.05 10.67
CA VAL A 91 8.10 -2.44 12.07
C VAL A 91 9.08 -3.56 12.40
N ASN A 92 9.53 -3.61 13.65
CA ASN A 92 10.30 -4.73 14.17
C ASN A 92 9.33 -5.73 14.83
N LYS A 93 9.14 -6.89 14.20
CA LYS A 93 8.32 -7.97 14.77
C LYS A 93 9.13 -8.69 15.85
N PRO A 94 8.66 -8.81 17.09
CA PRO A 94 9.28 -9.68 18.07
C PRO A 94 9.05 -11.16 17.71
N ALA A 95 9.90 -12.05 18.24
CA ALA A 95 9.61 -13.49 18.24
C ALA A 95 8.38 -13.80 19.10
N GLY A 96 7.72 -14.90 18.85
CA GLY A 96 6.57 -15.39 19.60
C GLY A 96 5.22 -14.90 19.10
N ILE A 97 5.15 -13.86 18.24
CA ILE A 97 3.86 -13.41 17.64
C ILE A 97 3.78 -13.76 16.16
N ALA A 98 2.59 -14.15 15.71
CA ALA A 98 2.33 -14.43 14.30
C ALA A 98 2.29 -13.13 13.48
N SER A 99 2.67 -13.21 12.20
CA SER A 99 2.57 -12.05 11.29
C SER A 99 1.13 -11.71 10.93
N VAL A 100 0.28 -12.72 10.74
CA VAL A 100 -1.13 -12.58 10.31
C VAL A 100 -2.04 -13.48 11.15
N PRO A 101 -3.32 -13.12 11.32
CA PRO A 101 -4.30 -13.96 11.99
C PRO A 101 -4.46 -15.32 11.33
N SER A 102 -4.68 -16.35 12.17
CA SER A 102 -4.98 -17.71 11.78
C SER A 102 -5.96 -18.35 12.77
N HIS A 103 -6.43 -19.57 12.51
CA HIS A 103 -7.29 -20.28 13.47
C HIS A 103 -6.62 -20.50 14.83
N LEU A 104 -5.30 -20.71 14.86
CA LEU A 104 -4.56 -20.90 16.10
C LEU A 104 -4.19 -19.59 16.80
N TYR A 105 -4.09 -18.50 16.05
CA TYR A 105 -3.69 -17.17 16.52
C TYR A 105 -4.63 -16.13 15.91
N PRO A 106 -5.90 -16.05 16.38
CA PRO A 106 -6.89 -15.13 15.78
C PRO A 106 -6.61 -13.68 16.11
N ASP A 107 -6.03 -13.42 17.28
CA ASP A 107 -5.85 -12.09 17.85
C ASP A 107 -4.38 -11.82 18.19
N ASP A 108 -4.06 -10.55 18.38
CA ASP A 108 -2.72 -10.04 18.75
C ASP A 108 -1.58 -10.48 17.83
N THR A 109 -1.86 -10.64 16.54
CA THR A 109 -0.82 -10.78 15.54
C THR A 109 -0.23 -9.41 15.17
N LEU A 110 0.88 -9.41 14.42
CA LEU A 110 1.48 -8.16 13.96
C LEU A 110 0.49 -7.30 13.16
N VAL A 111 -0.36 -7.93 12.33
CA VAL A 111 -1.42 -7.24 11.57
C VAL A 111 -2.44 -6.59 12.50
N ASN A 112 -2.84 -7.24 13.62
CA ASN A 112 -3.76 -6.68 14.60
C ASN A 112 -3.14 -5.45 15.30
N ARG A 113 -1.86 -5.53 15.67
CA ARG A 113 -1.14 -4.40 16.30
C ARG A 113 -1.00 -3.20 15.35
N VAL A 114 -0.67 -3.44 14.08
CA VAL A 114 -0.64 -2.39 13.05
C VAL A 114 -2.04 -1.79 12.84
N LYS A 115 -3.10 -2.60 12.86
CA LYS A 115 -4.49 -2.11 12.82
C LYS A 115 -4.79 -1.20 14.02
N GLY A 116 -4.43 -1.61 15.24
CA GLY A 116 -4.58 -0.79 16.44
C GLY A 116 -3.84 0.55 16.34
N TYR A 117 -2.61 0.53 15.86
CA TYR A 117 -1.83 1.74 15.60
C TYR A 117 -2.52 2.69 14.59
N LEU A 118 -2.99 2.17 13.45
CA LEU A 118 -3.69 2.98 12.44
C LEU A 118 -5.00 3.58 12.97
N VAL A 119 -5.71 2.86 13.85
CA VAL A 119 -6.91 3.36 14.53
C VAL A 119 -6.55 4.48 15.52
N THR A 120 -5.55 4.26 16.36
CA THR A 120 -5.12 5.23 17.39
C THR A 120 -4.59 6.53 16.78
N THR A 121 -3.90 6.43 15.64
CA THR A 121 -3.38 7.60 14.92
C THR A 121 -4.41 8.26 13.99
N HIS A 122 -5.66 7.80 14.00
CA HIS A 122 -6.71 8.28 13.09
C HIS A 122 -6.28 8.30 11.63
N ALA A 123 -5.54 7.27 11.20
CA ALA A 123 -5.06 7.15 9.83
C ALA A 123 -6.23 7.20 8.84
N ALA A 124 -6.04 7.93 7.75
CA ALA A 124 -7.07 8.10 6.70
C ALA A 124 -7.47 6.77 6.04
N ASN A 125 -6.56 5.79 6.02
CA ASN A 125 -6.80 4.42 5.64
C ASN A 125 -6.36 3.51 6.80
N GLN A 126 -7.27 2.68 7.28
CA GLN A 126 -7.05 1.74 8.38
C GLN A 126 -6.93 0.29 7.90
N THR A 127 -6.88 0.08 6.59
CA THR A 127 -6.64 -1.24 6.00
C THR A 127 -5.17 -1.60 6.12
N THR A 128 -4.88 -2.77 6.67
CA THR A 128 -3.51 -3.27 6.81
C THR A 128 -3.09 -4.06 5.58
N HIS A 129 -2.03 -3.63 4.93
CA HIS A 129 -1.46 -4.31 3.75
C HIS A 129 -0.06 -4.81 4.09
N ILE A 130 0.04 -6.03 4.61
CA ILE A 130 1.33 -6.64 4.90
C ILE A 130 2.06 -7.01 3.60
N VAL A 131 3.30 -6.55 3.43
CA VAL A 131 4.13 -6.80 2.24
C VAL A 131 5.06 -7.98 2.45
N THR A 132 5.73 -8.03 3.61
CA THR A 132 6.63 -9.13 3.97
C THR A 132 6.13 -9.82 5.22
N ARG A 133 6.38 -11.12 5.35
CA ARG A 133 6.03 -11.91 6.54
C ARG A 133 7.25 -12.60 7.10
N LEU A 134 7.23 -12.80 8.41
CA LEU A 134 8.16 -13.65 9.13
C LEU A 134 7.36 -14.71 9.88
N ASP A 135 7.97 -15.85 10.13
CA ASP A 135 7.37 -16.91 10.93
C ASP A 135 7.21 -16.44 12.39
N ARG A 136 6.38 -17.14 13.15
CA ARG A 136 6.04 -16.76 14.51
C ARG A 136 7.29 -16.57 15.38
N GLU A 137 8.20 -17.52 15.36
CA GLU A 137 9.41 -17.50 16.18
C GLU A 137 10.55 -16.65 15.60
N THR A 138 10.39 -16.16 14.37
CA THR A 138 11.37 -15.27 13.73
C THR A 138 11.10 -13.82 14.11
N SER A 139 12.10 -13.12 14.62
CA SER A 139 12.04 -11.66 14.83
C SER A 139 12.64 -10.91 13.65
N GLY A 140 12.32 -9.62 13.53
CA GLY A 140 12.95 -8.75 12.54
C GLY A 140 11.99 -7.86 11.77
N VAL A 141 12.49 -7.31 10.68
CA VAL A 141 11.86 -6.25 9.90
C VAL A 141 10.69 -6.77 9.07
N VAL A 142 9.53 -6.15 9.24
CA VAL A 142 8.32 -6.39 8.43
C VAL A 142 7.82 -5.06 7.86
N ILE A 143 7.42 -5.09 6.60
CA ILE A 143 6.93 -3.92 5.87
C ILE A 143 5.42 -4.04 5.68
N PHE A 144 4.72 -2.95 5.98
CA PHE A 144 3.31 -2.75 5.67
C PHE A 144 3.16 -1.58 4.70
N ALA A 145 2.34 -1.72 3.69
CA ALA A 145 1.90 -0.60 2.87
C ALA A 145 0.69 0.06 3.54
N LYS A 146 0.56 1.38 3.43
CA LYS A 146 -0.52 2.17 4.02
C LYS A 146 -1.72 2.34 3.06
N HIS A 147 -1.61 1.84 1.84
CA HIS A 147 -2.68 1.79 0.83
C HIS A 147 -2.36 0.77 -0.27
N HIS A 148 -3.39 0.33 -0.99
CA HIS A 148 -3.31 -0.74 -2.00
C HIS A 148 -2.29 -0.46 -3.11
N PHE A 149 -2.15 0.80 -3.54
CA PHE A 149 -1.17 1.15 -4.58
C PHE A 149 0.26 0.92 -4.10
N ALA A 150 0.62 1.39 -2.89
CA ALA A 150 1.94 1.13 -2.32
C ALA A 150 2.19 -0.37 -2.14
N HIS A 151 1.18 -1.15 -1.72
CA HIS A 151 1.28 -2.60 -1.64
C HIS A 151 1.64 -3.21 -3.01
N THR A 152 0.93 -2.82 -4.07
CA THR A 152 1.18 -3.33 -5.43
C THR A 152 2.60 -3.01 -5.91
N VAL A 153 3.10 -1.80 -5.64
CA VAL A 153 4.45 -1.38 -6.02
C VAL A 153 5.50 -2.19 -5.24
N LEU A 154 5.36 -2.31 -3.92
CA LEU A 154 6.29 -3.04 -3.07
C LEU A 154 6.29 -4.56 -3.38
N ASP A 155 5.12 -5.16 -3.59
CA ASP A 155 4.98 -6.57 -4.00
C ASP A 155 5.67 -6.83 -5.35
N THR A 156 5.53 -5.89 -6.30
CA THR A 156 6.22 -5.97 -7.59
C THR A 156 7.74 -5.90 -7.43
N GLN A 157 8.25 -5.02 -6.58
CA GLN A 157 9.68 -4.92 -6.28
C GLN A 157 10.21 -6.18 -5.60
N LEU A 158 9.41 -6.77 -4.70
CA LEU A 158 9.74 -8.02 -4.03
C LEU A 158 9.86 -9.17 -5.04
N LYS A 159 8.87 -9.32 -5.93
CA LYS A 159 8.85 -10.33 -7.01
C LYS A 159 9.99 -10.17 -8.01
N GLN A 160 10.43 -8.95 -8.24
CA GLN A 160 11.57 -8.63 -9.12
C GLN A 160 12.93 -8.67 -8.41
N HIS A 161 12.97 -9.14 -7.15
CA HIS A 161 14.17 -9.18 -6.32
C HIS A 161 14.89 -7.82 -6.16
N ARG A 162 14.16 -6.70 -6.35
CA ARG A 162 14.66 -5.34 -6.11
C ARG A 162 14.64 -4.97 -4.63
N LEU A 163 13.70 -5.55 -3.88
CA LEU A 163 13.66 -5.50 -2.42
C LEU A 163 14.26 -6.80 -1.90
N LYS A 164 15.44 -6.72 -1.28
CA LYS A 164 16.15 -7.88 -0.73
C LYS A 164 15.68 -8.16 0.69
N LYS A 165 15.41 -9.42 0.99
CA LYS A 165 15.12 -9.92 2.33
C LYS A 165 16.19 -10.91 2.73
N ASN A 166 16.92 -10.61 3.81
CA ASN A 166 17.90 -11.52 4.41
C ASN A 166 17.33 -12.03 5.74
N VAL A 167 17.44 -13.33 5.97
CA VAL A 167 17.09 -13.98 7.24
C VAL A 167 18.33 -14.69 7.74
N TYR A 168 18.69 -14.43 8.98
CA TYR A 168 19.83 -15.06 9.63
C TYR A 168 19.31 -16.09 10.66
N CYS A 169 19.83 -17.31 10.61
CA CYS A 169 19.63 -18.28 11.67
C CYS A 169 20.73 -18.06 12.72
N ILE A 170 20.30 -17.87 13.96
CA ILE A 170 21.21 -17.87 15.13
C ILE A 170 21.13 -19.28 15.68
N GLY A 171 22.22 -20.06 15.52
CA GLY A 171 22.37 -21.41 16.07
C GLY A 171 22.61 -21.38 17.56
#